data_63d8391714efbd8ff14e2c39a15f9b01
#
_entry.id   63d8391714efbd8ff14e2c39a15f9b01
#
_cell.length_a   1.000
_cell.length_b   1.000
_cell.length_c   1.000
_cell.angle_alpha   90.00
_cell.angle_beta   90.00
_cell.angle_gamma   90.00
#
_symmetry.space_group_name_H-M   'P 1'
#
loop_
_entity.id
_entity.type
_entity.pdbx_description
1 polymer ?
#
loop_
_entity_poly.entity_id
_entity_poly.type
_entity_poly.pdbx_seq_one_letter_code
_entity_poly.pdbx_strand_id
1 'polypeptide(L)'
;EIMPSLVGSEMCIRDRHDGAHARLMVTRGIKKTPNQDPRFIIGKATIVCVAEHKVVDPESKKTGGLKLHTSAIRCSAPDVFDLHLNSHSRLNLIQALIQAINAGADEALMLDPNGFVSSCNSTNFFIVRKGELWTSSGRYCFNGITRATVVRLAREAGIAVREDDFTLAQVYTADEAFVTGTLGGITPVSTVDGRTLPTQGMGTLTQRLAALYQDYITAPQAASFSA
;
A
#
# COMPACT_ATOMS: atom_id res chain seq x y z
N GLU A 1 4.01 5.14 29.51
CA GLU A 1 5.13 6.01 29.07
C GLU A 1 5.30 5.88 27.54
N ILE A 2 4.73 6.83 26.81
CA ILE A 2 4.83 6.95 25.33
C ILE A 2 5.87 8.02 24.95
N MET A 3 6.73 8.38 25.85
CA MET A 3 7.59 9.55 25.75
C MET A 3 8.79 9.49 24.76
N PRO A 4 9.44 8.34 24.47
CA PRO A 4 10.58 8.36 23.55
C PRO A 4 10.21 8.57 22.07
N SER A 5 8.99 8.27 21.67
CA SER A 5 8.57 8.31 20.27
C SER A 5 8.14 9.69 19.76
N LEU A 6 7.63 10.53 20.67
CA LEU A 6 7.34 11.94 20.38
C LEU A 6 8.64 12.74 20.21
N VAL A 7 9.68 12.42 20.96
CA VAL A 7 11.00 13.09 20.88
C VAL A 7 11.62 12.98 19.47
N GLY A 8 11.49 11.83 18.79
CA GLY A 8 11.98 11.68 17.42
C GLY A 8 11.23 12.53 16.41
N SER A 9 9.88 12.59 16.52
CA SER A 9 9.05 13.43 15.66
C SER A 9 9.26 14.92 15.95
N GLU A 10 9.38 15.30 17.22
CA GLU A 10 9.68 16.68 17.62
C GLU A 10 11.09 17.11 17.19
N MET A 11 12.10 16.21 17.22
CA MET A 11 13.42 16.50 16.68
C MET A 11 13.36 16.78 15.17
N CYS A 12 12.65 15.97 14.39
CA CYS A 12 12.47 16.22 12.96
C CYS A 12 11.77 17.55 12.69
N ILE A 13 10.75 17.89 13.45
CA ILE A 13 10.03 19.17 13.36
C ILE A 13 10.93 20.33 13.79
N ARG A 14 11.64 20.17 14.90
CA ARG A 14 12.57 21.18 15.44
C ARG A 14 13.73 21.48 14.49
N ASP A 15 14.27 20.44 13.86
CA ASP A 15 15.41 20.55 12.96
C ASP A 15 14.99 20.99 11.54
N ARG A 16 13.70 21.36 11.35
CA ARG A 16 13.12 21.84 10.08
C ARG A 16 13.31 20.91 8.91
N HIS A 17 13.26 19.60 9.15
CA HIS A 17 13.25 18.61 8.09
C HIS A 17 11.85 18.49 7.47
N ASP A 18 11.75 18.68 6.17
CA ASP A 18 10.53 18.49 5.42
C ASP A 18 10.24 16.99 5.30
N GLY A 19 9.28 16.52 6.08
CA GLY A 19 8.80 15.15 6.07
C GLY A 19 9.36 14.27 7.18
N ALA A 20 8.50 13.81 8.05
CA ALA A 20 8.77 12.80 9.06
C ALA A 20 7.94 11.54 8.77
N HIS A 21 8.59 10.39 8.75
CA HIS A 21 7.94 9.08 8.67
C HIS A 21 7.94 8.45 10.06
N ALA A 22 6.77 8.20 10.63
CA ALA A 22 6.60 7.52 11.90
C ALA A 22 6.09 6.10 11.67
N ARG A 23 6.85 5.11 12.14
CA ARG A 23 6.42 3.71 12.14
C ARG A 23 6.02 3.28 13.54
N LEU A 24 4.72 3.07 13.75
CA LEU A 24 4.19 2.53 14.99
C LEU A 24 4.13 1.00 14.92
N MET A 25 4.72 0.35 15.93
CA MET A 25 4.71 -1.11 16.06
C MET A 25 4.17 -1.50 17.42
N VAL A 26 3.26 -2.46 17.43
CA VAL A 26 2.71 -3.07 18.65
C VAL A 26 3.13 -4.52 18.68
N THR A 27 3.88 -4.91 19.70
CA THR A 27 4.33 -6.30 19.91
C THR A 27 3.55 -6.96 21.02
N ARG A 28 3.67 -8.27 21.12
CA ARG A 28 3.08 -9.03 22.25
C ARG A 28 3.75 -8.75 23.60
N GLY A 29 4.84 -7.98 23.64
CA GLY A 29 5.58 -7.68 24.86
C GLY A 29 6.63 -8.73 25.23
N ILE A 30 7.10 -8.66 26.48
CA ILE A 30 8.16 -9.51 27.01
C ILE A 30 7.62 -10.90 27.32
N LYS A 31 8.44 -11.92 27.09
CA LYS A 31 8.13 -13.32 27.41
C LYS A 31 9.08 -13.88 28.47
N LYS A 32 8.60 -14.82 29.27
CA LYS A 32 9.43 -15.57 30.25
C LYS A 32 10.48 -16.43 29.57
N THR A 33 10.18 -16.93 28.36
CA THR A 33 11.05 -17.83 27.59
C THR A 33 10.76 -17.68 26.08
N PRO A 34 11.73 -17.96 25.20
CA PRO A 34 11.53 -18.01 23.76
C PRO A 34 10.57 -19.14 23.37
N ASN A 35 9.29 -18.87 23.38
CA ASN A 35 8.22 -19.81 23.08
C ASN A 35 7.10 -19.09 22.32
N GLN A 36 6.39 -19.79 21.44
CA GLN A 36 5.26 -19.18 20.69
C GLN A 36 4.01 -19.03 21.55
N ASP A 37 3.87 -19.81 22.62
CA ASP A 37 2.70 -19.82 23.50
C ASP A 37 2.49 -18.44 24.14
N PRO A 38 1.31 -17.80 23.92
CA PRO A 38 1.00 -16.49 24.49
C PRO A 38 0.89 -16.49 26.02
N ARG A 39 0.69 -17.62 26.67
CA ARG A 39 0.64 -17.73 28.15
C ARG A 39 1.97 -17.40 28.83
N PHE A 40 3.08 -17.38 28.06
CA PHE A 40 4.39 -16.95 28.57
C PHE A 40 4.62 -15.44 28.51
N ILE A 41 3.65 -14.66 28.06
CA ILE A 41 3.76 -13.19 28.04
C ILE A 41 3.74 -12.66 29.48
N ILE A 42 4.67 -11.74 29.77
CA ILE A 42 4.76 -11.05 31.06
C ILE A 42 4.35 -9.59 30.83
N GLY A 43 3.29 -9.15 31.55
CA GLY A 43 2.84 -7.77 31.51
C GLY A 43 2.02 -7.42 30.25
N LYS A 44 2.30 -6.27 29.66
CA LYS A 44 1.51 -5.66 28.57
C LYS A 44 2.26 -5.72 27.23
N ALA A 45 1.54 -5.44 26.15
CA ALA A 45 2.14 -5.21 24.83
C ALA A 45 3.18 -4.08 24.88
N THR A 46 4.25 -4.22 24.12
CA THR A 46 5.23 -3.16 23.94
C THR A 46 4.85 -2.36 22.70
N ILE A 47 4.76 -1.05 22.85
CA ILE A 47 4.53 -0.11 21.75
C ILE A 47 5.86 0.56 21.43
N VAL A 48 6.26 0.50 20.15
CA VAL A 48 7.46 1.16 19.64
C VAL A 48 7.06 2.06 18.50
N CYS A 49 7.50 3.31 18.56
CA CYS A 49 7.39 4.23 17.43
C CYS A 49 8.80 4.60 16.97
N VAL A 50 9.10 4.35 15.72
CA VAL A 50 10.34 4.78 15.08
C VAL A 50 10.01 5.96 14.19
N ALA A 51 10.59 7.11 14.51
CA ALA A 51 10.50 8.31 13.67
C ALA A 51 11.80 8.45 12.88
N GLU A 52 11.69 8.65 11.58
CA GLU A 52 12.81 8.89 10.69
C GLU A 52 12.51 10.06 9.75
N HIS A 53 13.53 10.84 9.42
CA HIS A 53 13.42 11.81 8.33
C HIS A 53 13.43 11.02 7.01
N LYS A 54 12.36 11.12 6.25
CA LYS A 54 12.23 10.45 4.97
C LYS A 54 11.62 11.39 3.96
N VAL A 55 12.45 11.92 3.10
CA VAL A 55 12.01 12.62 1.90
C VAL A 55 11.63 11.52 0.90
N VAL A 56 10.41 11.56 0.40
CA VAL A 56 10.02 10.74 -0.75
C VAL A 56 10.77 11.32 -1.94
N ASP A 57 11.82 10.64 -2.38
CA ASP A 57 12.59 11.05 -3.54
C ASP A 57 11.64 11.20 -4.74
N PRO A 58 11.57 12.39 -5.37
CA PRO A 58 10.78 12.57 -6.58
C PRO A 58 11.18 11.62 -7.72
N GLU A 59 12.44 11.15 -7.75
CA GLU A 59 12.88 10.13 -8.69
C GLU A 59 12.34 8.73 -8.36
N SER A 60 11.93 8.47 -7.11
CA SER A 60 11.23 7.24 -6.76
C SER A 60 9.79 7.23 -7.32
N LYS A 61 9.22 8.38 -7.65
CA LYS A 61 8.12 8.49 -8.60
C LYS A 61 8.71 8.32 -10.00
N LYS A 62 9.09 7.09 -10.34
CA LYS A 62 9.61 6.75 -11.67
C LYS A 62 8.73 7.42 -12.70
N THR A 63 9.27 8.43 -13.36
CA THR A 63 8.58 9.22 -14.40
C THR A 63 8.01 8.34 -15.51
N GLY A 64 8.51 7.09 -15.64
CA GLY A 64 8.04 6.08 -16.56
C GLY A 64 7.06 5.04 -15.98
N GLY A 65 6.63 5.18 -14.71
CA GLY A 65 5.77 4.20 -14.03
C GLY A 65 6.49 2.92 -13.58
N LEU A 66 5.87 2.18 -12.66
CA LEU A 66 6.39 0.92 -12.14
C LEU A 66 6.21 -0.23 -13.12
N LYS A 67 7.13 -1.18 -13.06
CA LYS A 67 7.04 -2.48 -13.73
C LYS A 67 6.57 -3.51 -12.72
N LEU A 68 5.47 -4.18 -13.01
CA LEU A 68 4.94 -5.26 -12.18
C LEU A 68 5.18 -6.62 -12.80
N HIS A 69 5.40 -7.62 -11.95
CA HIS A 69 5.45 -9.03 -12.34
C HIS A 69 4.44 -9.83 -11.53
N THR A 70 3.62 -10.63 -12.19
CA THR A 70 2.65 -11.50 -11.52
C THR A 70 3.36 -12.66 -10.85
N SER A 71 3.33 -12.68 -9.52
CA SER A 71 3.96 -13.72 -8.72
C SER A 71 3.18 -15.04 -8.77
N ALA A 72 3.89 -16.15 -8.72
CA ALA A 72 3.30 -17.48 -8.47
C ALA A 72 2.82 -17.62 -7.01
N ILE A 73 3.34 -16.81 -6.09
CA ILE A 73 2.92 -16.79 -4.69
C ILE A 73 1.57 -16.08 -4.59
N ARG A 74 0.59 -16.76 -3.99
CA ARG A 74 -0.76 -16.23 -3.79
C ARG A 74 -0.89 -15.44 -2.49
N CYS A 75 -1.86 -14.53 -2.46
CA CYS A 75 -2.33 -13.96 -1.21
C CYS A 75 -2.92 -15.06 -0.33
N SER A 76 -2.69 -14.98 0.97
CA SER A 76 -3.20 -15.97 1.91
C SER A 76 -4.72 -15.86 2.06
N ALA A 77 -5.38 -17.00 2.18
CA ALA A 77 -6.75 -17.05 2.65
C ALA A 77 -6.81 -16.71 4.16
N PRO A 78 -7.91 -16.10 4.66
CA PRO A 78 -8.01 -15.65 6.05
C PRO A 78 -7.87 -16.76 7.10
N ASP A 79 -8.20 -18.01 6.75
CA ASP A 79 -8.04 -19.18 7.60
C ASP A 79 -6.57 -19.64 7.73
N VAL A 80 -5.71 -19.23 6.80
CA VAL A 80 -4.26 -19.44 6.87
C VAL A 80 -3.58 -18.26 7.56
N PHE A 81 -3.80 -17.06 7.04
CA PHE A 81 -3.31 -15.82 7.60
C PHE A 81 -4.10 -14.64 7.01
N ASP A 82 -4.84 -13.93 7.88
CA ASP A 82 -5.66 -12.79 7.45
C ASP A 82 -4.79 -11.58 7.09
N LEU A 83 -4.73 -11.25 5.81
CA LEU A 83 -3.98 -10.12 5.28
C LEU A 83 -4.59 -8.74 5.60
N HIS A 84 -5.80 -8.69 6.19
CA HIS A 84 -6.32 -7.43 6.76
C HIS A 84 -5.48 -6.99 7.97
N LEU A 85 -4.80 -7.92 8.64
CA LEU A 85 -3.88 -7.61 9.72
C LEU A 85 -2.58 -7.03 9.16
N ASN A 86 -2.26 -5.80 9.52
CA ASN A 86 -0.97 -5.20 9.17
C ASN A 86 0.15 -5.77 10.05
N SER A 87 0.45 -7.05 9.87
CA SER A 87 1.44 -7.80 10.64
C SER A 87 2.82 -7.76 10.01
N HIS A 88 3.86 -7.97 10.83
CA HIS A 88 5.23 -8.18 10.37
C HIS A 88 5.49 -9.59 9.82
N SER A 89 4.54 -10.52 9.92
CA SER A 89 4.58 -11.85 9.27
C SER A 89 4.29 -11.70 7.77
N ARG A 90 5.28 -11.25 7.01
CA ARG A 90 5.15 -10.90 5.58
C ARG A 90 5.98 -11.78 4.67
N LEU A 91 6.26 -13.01 5.07
CA LEU A 91 7.17 -13.89 4.33
C LEU A 91 6.69 -14.17 2.89
N ASN A 92 5.39 -14.42 2.71
CA ASN A 92 4.79 -14.61 1.39
C ASN A 92 4.92 -13.37 0.50
N LEU A 93 4.75 -12.16 1.07
CA LEU A 93 4.87 -10.90 0.33
C LEU A 93 6.32 -10.65 -0.11
N ILE A 94 7.29 -10.97 0.77
CA ILE A 94 8.71 -10.84 0.45
C ILE A 94 9.13 -11.87 -0.60
N GLN A 95 8.66 -13.10 -0.53
CA GLN A 95 8.92 -14.12 -1.55
C GLN A 95 8.35 -13.71 -2.91
N ALA A 96 7.15 -13.10 -2.94
CA ALA A 96 6.57 -12.55 -4.15
C ALA A 96 7.44 -11.42 -4.72
N LEU A 97 7.91 -10.50 -3.88
CA LEU A 97 8.81 -9.42 -4.29
C LEU A 97 10.12 -9.96 -4.87
N ILE A 98 10.72 -11.00 -4.28
CA ILE A 98 11.95 -11.64 -4.81
C ILE A 98 11.70 -12.17 -6.24
N GLN A 99 10.54 -12.77 -6.51
CA GLN A 99 10.18 -13.20 -7.88
C GLN A 99 10.12 -12.01 -8.85
N ALA A 100 9.50 -10.90 -8.42
CA ALA A 100 9.42 -9.70 -9.23
C ALA A 100 10.80 -9.10 -9.52
N ILE A 101 11.66 -9.00 -8.51
CA ILE A 101 13.05 -8.51 -8.66
C ILE A 101 13.83 -9.39 -9.64
N ASN A 102 13.73 -10.71 -9.52
CA ASN A 102 14.41 -11.65 -10.42
C ASN A 102 13.89 -11.54 -11.86
N ALA A 103 12.64 -11.11 -12.06
CA ALA A 103 12.05 -10.84 -13.37
C ALA A 103 12.34 -9.41 -13.88
N GLY A 104 13.12 -8.60 -13.16
CA GLY A 104 13.45 -7.21 -13.53
C GLY A 104 12.30 -6.23 -13.30
N ALA A 105 11.34 -6.57 -12.43
CA ALA A 105 10.21 -5.74 -12.05
C ALA A 105 10.44 -5.05 -10.69
N ASP A 106 9.65 -4.04 -10.41
CA ASP A 106 9.77 -3.22 -9.19
C ASP A 106 8.92 -3.75 -8.05
N GLU A 107 7.75 -4.35 -8.35
CA GLU A 107 6.82 -4.92 -7.39
C GLU A 107 6.14 -6.18 -7.95
N ALA A 108 5.71 -7.05 -7.04
CA ALA A 108 4.94 -8.22 -7.41
C ALA A 108 3.44 -7.93 -7.40
N LEU A 109 2.76 -8.20 -8.53
CA LEU A 109 1.31 -8.31 -8.55
C LEU A 109 0.92 -9.71 -8.05
N MET A 110 0.05 -9.76 -7.06
CA MET A 110 -0.36 -11.02 -6.42
C MET A 110 -1.84 -11.31 -6.70
N LEU A 111 -2.12 -12.58 -6.96
CA LEU A 111 -3.47 -13.05 -7.12
C LEU A 111 -3.97 -13.68 -5.81
N ASP A 112 -5.28 -13.71 -5.63
CA ASP A 112 -5.94 -14.41 -4.56
C ASP A 112 -5.89 -15.95 -4.73
N PRO A 113 -6.36 -16.75 -3.77
CA PRO A 113 -6.40 -18.21 -3.91
C PRO A 113 -7.21 -18.71 -5.11
N ASN A 114 -8.16 -17.93 -5.62
CA ASN A 114 -9.03 -18.29 -6.75
C ASN A 114 -8.48 -17.82 -8.10
N GLY A 115 -7.37 -17.08 -8.11
CA GLY A 115 -6.73 -16.60 -9.34
C GLY A 115 -7.15 -15.20 -9.78
N PHE A 116 -7.94 -14.47 -8.98
CA PHE A 116 -8.27 -13.07 -9.24
C PHE A 116 -7.19 -12.13 -8.72
N VAL A 117 -7.09 -10.96 -9.33
CA VAL A 117 -6.14 -9.92 -8.91
C VAL A 117 -6.51 -9.41 -7.53
N SER A 118 -5.55 -9.41 -6.62
CA SER A 118 -5.75 -8.97 -5.24
C SER A 118 -5.04 -7.65 -4.96
N SER A 119 -3.73 -7.66 -4.90
CA SER A 119 -2.91 -6.50 -4.48
C SER A 119 -1.48 -6.68 -4.97
N CYS A 120 -0.62 -5.68 -4.73
CA CYS A 120 0.82 -5.92 -4.82
C CYS A 120 1.40 -6.35 -3.46
N ASN A 121 2.68 -6.72 -3.44
CA ASN A 121 3.35 -7.19 -2.22
C ASN A 121 3.43 -6.11 -1.12
N SER A 122 3.37 -4.83 -1.45
CA SER A 122 3.43 -3.73 -0.48
C SER A 122 2.42 -2.61 -0.71
N THR A 123 1.72 -2.61 -1.85
CA THR A 123 0.77 -1.57 -2.26
C THR A 123 -0.57 -2.17 -2.70
N ASN A 124 -1.63 -1.34 -2.76
CA ASN A 124 -2.88 -1.75 -3.37
C ASN A 124 -2.89 -1.40 -4.86
N PHE A 125 -3.47 -2.26 -5.66
CA PHE A 125 -3.47 -2.19 -7.12
C PHE A 125 -4.81 -1.73 -7.69
N PHE A 126 -4.74 -0.87 -8.71
CA PHE A 126 -5.89 -0.32 -9.42
C PHE A 126 -5.65 -0.39 -10.93
N ILE A 127 -6.74 -0.55 -11.67
CA ILE A 127 -6.78 -0.35 -13.12
C ILE A 127 -7.87 0.66 -13.47
N VAL A 128 -7.65 1.37 -14.59
CA VAL A 128 -8.71 2.13 -15.25
C VAL A 128 -9.10 1.38 -16.51
N ARG A 129 -10.39 1.18 -16.69
CA ARG A 129 -10.93 0.49 -17.85
C ARG A 129 -12.22 1.16 -18.31
N LYS A 130 -12.24 1.65 -19.54
CA LYS A 130 -13.40 2.36 -20.14
C LYS A 130 -13.92 3.52 -19.28
N GLY A 131 -13.02 4.26 -18.64
CA GLY A 131 -13.35 5.38 -17.78
C GLY A 131 -13.82 5.01 -16.36
N GLU A 132 -13.88 3.72 -16.01
CA GLU A 132 -14.18 3.24 -14.67
C GLU A 132 -12.89 2.92 -13.91
N LEU A 133 -12.87 3.18 -12.62
CA LEU A 133 -11.82 2.80 -11.69
C LEU A 133 -12.12 1.43 -11.08
N TRP A 134 -11.22 0.47 -11.24
CA TRP A 134 -11.38 -0.88 -10.68
C TRP A 134 -10.26 -1.19 -9.69
N THR A 135 -10.63 -1.86 -8.59
CA THR A 135 -9.70 -2.46 -7.64
C THR A 135 -10.31 -3.73 -7.07
N SER A 136 -9.50 -4.57 -6.47
CA SER A 136 -9.97 -5.84 -5.89
C SER A 136 -11.04 -5.61 -4.80
N SER A 137 -11.85 -6.65 -4.56
CA SER A 137 -12.86 -6.65 -3.49
C SER A 137 -12.28 -6.41 -2.08
N GLY A 138 -10.98 -6.50 -1.92
CA GLY A 138 -10.29 -6.31 -0.65
C GLY A 138 -10.30 -7.52 0.29
N ARG A 139 -10.86 -8.66 -0.12
CA ARG A 139 -11.00 -9.87 0.74
C ARG A 139 -9.66 -10.52 1.11
N TYR A 140 -8.67 -10.42 0.24
CA TYR A 140 -7.39 -11.12 0.34
C TYR A 140 -6.20 -10.18 0.36
N CYS A 141 -6.38 -8.94 0.78
CA CYS A 141 -5.31 -7.96 0.90
C CYS A 141 -5.51 -7.01 2.06
N PHE A 142 -4.47 -6.27 2.39
CA PHE A 142 -4.58 -5.16 3.34
C PHE A 142 -5.39 -4.03 2.70
N ASN A 143 -6.47 -3.62 3.36
CA ASN A 143 -7.29 -2.48 2.92
C ASN A 143 -6.63 -1.18 3.38
N GLY A 144 -5.70 -0.67 2.56
CA GLY A 144 -4.90 0.50 2.87
C GLY A 144 -5.74 1.79 3.02
N ILE A 145 -5.31 2.68 3.91
CA ILE A 145 -5.94 4.00 4.10
C ILE A 145 -5.90 4.80 2.81
N THR A 146 -4.76 4.78 2.10
CA THR A 146 -4.62 5.45 0.79
C THR A 146 -5.61 4.87 -0.23
N ARG A 147 -5.76 3.53 -0.29
CA ARG A 147 -6.76 2.87 -1.14
C ARG A 147 -8.17 3.39 -0.85
N ALA A 148 -8.58 3.35 0.41
CA ALA A 148 -9.91 3.81 0.82
C ALA A 148 -10.14 5.30 0.48
N THR A 149 -9.15 6.15 0.70
CA THR A 149 -9.20 7.57 0.36
C THR A 149 -9.37 7.78 -1.15
N VAL A 150 -8.60 7.08 -1.98
CA VAL A 150 -8.69 7.17 -3.45
C VAL A 150 -10.07 6.72 -3.95
N VAL A 151 -10.60 5.60 -3.42
CA VAL A 151 -11.96 5.13 -3.75
C VAL A 151 -13.02 6.16 -3.39
N ARG A 152 -12.92 6.75 -2.20
CA ARG A 152 -13.84 7.81 -1.76
C ARG A 152 -13.78 9.03 -2.66
N LEU A 153 -12.57 9.57 -2.90
CA LEU A 153 -12.37 10.75 -3.75
C LEU A 153 -12.84 10.51 -5.19
N ALA A 154 -12.63 9.31 -5.74
CA ALA A 154 -13.14 8.94 -7.05
C ALA A 154 -14.67 9.03 -7.11
N ARG A 155 -15.37 8.46 -6.11
CA ARG A 155 -16.83 8.51 -6.01
C ARG A 155 -17.36 9.93 -5.85
N GLU A 156 -16.74 10.73 -4.99
CA GLU A 156 -17.07 12.14 -4.79
C GLU A 156 -16.90 12.97 -6.08
N ALA A 157 -15.91 12.61 -6.91
CA ALA A 157 -15.67 13.24 -8.21
C ALA A 157 -16.54 12.71 -9.35
N GLY A 158 -17.52 11.81 -9.06
CA GLY A 158 -18.42 11.23 -10.05
C GLY A 158 -17.79 10.15 -10.93
N ILE A 159 -16.64 9.59 -10.53
CA ILE A 159 -15.98 8.49 -11.24
C ILE A 159 -16.61 7.17 -10.77
N ALA A 160 -17.05 6.33 -11.71
CA ALA A 160 -17.56 5.01 -11.40
C ALA A 160 -16.44 4.14 -10.81
N VAL A 161 -16.70 3.52 -9.65
CA VAL A 161 -15.73 2.68 -8.93
C VAL A 161 -16.28 1.28 -8.77
N ARG A 162 -15.50 0.29 -9.19
CA ARG A 162 -15.76 -1.11 -9.02
C ARG A 162 -14.75 -1.73 -8.05
N GLU A 163 -15.24 -2.19 -6.90
CA GLU A 163 -14.49 -2.98 -5.93
C GLU A 163 -14.94 -4.45 -6.07
N ASP A 164 -14.34 -5.18 -7.00
CA ASP A 164 -14.80 -6.51 -7.40
C ASP A 164 -13.62 -7.39 -7.86
N ASP A 165 -13.90 -8.66 -8.07
CA ASP A 165 -12.92 -9.61 -8.56
C ASP A 165 -12.71 -9.42 -10.07
N PHE A 166 -11.46 -9.35 -10.51
CA PHE A 166 -11.08 -9.25 -11.92
C PHE A 166 -9.81 -10.04 -12.22
N THR A 167 -9.59 -10.35 -13.48
CA THR A 167 -8.54 -11.27 -13.94
C THR A 167 -7.35 -10.54 -14.55
N LEU A 168 -6.23 -11.23 -14.75
CA LEU A 168 -5.08 -10.71 -15.47
C LEU A 168 -5.42 -10.30 -16.92
N ALA A 169 -6.37 -10.98 -17.57
CA ALA A 169 -6.80 -10.58 -18.92
C ALA A 169 -7.39 -9.15 -18.93
N GLN A 170 -8.08 -8.77 -17.86
CA GLN A 170 -8.62 -7.43 -17.70
C GLN A 170 -7.53 -6.40 -17.34
N VAL A 171 -6.49 -6.81 -16.62
CA VAL A 171 -5.29 -5.99 -16.38
C VAL A 171 -4.56 -5.72 -17.69
N TYR A 172 -4.29 -6.74 -18.50
CA TYR A 172 -3.56 -6.59 -19.76
C TYR A 172 -4.29 -5.76 -20.83
N THR A 173 -5.60 -5.60 -20.66
CA THR A 173 -6.45 -4.78 -21.54
C THR A 173 -6.95 -3.49 -20.87
N ALA A 174 -6.33 -3.11 -19.75
CA ALA A 174 -6.63 -1.86 -19.06
C ALA A 174 -6.07 -0.66 -19.83
N ASP A 175 -6.75 0.48 -19.70
CA ASP A 175 -6.31 1.74 -20.28
C ASP A 175 -5.16 2.35 -19.46
N GLU A 176 -5.28 2.29 -18.11
CA GLU A 176 -4.30 2.77 -17.15
C GLU A 176 -4.19 1.79 -15.99
N ALA A 177 -3.06 1.81 -15.27
CA ALA A 177 -2.93 1.17 -13.96
C ALA A 177 -2.05 1.98 -13.02
N PHE A 178 -2.32 1.85 -11.73
CA PHE A 178 -1.51 2.47 -10.70
C PHE A 178 -1.58 1.66 -9.39
N VAL A 179 -0.65 1.97 -8.49
CA VAL A 179 -0.66 1.44 -7.13
C VAL A 179 -0.82 2.54 -6.12
N THR A 180 -1.27 2.19 -4.91
CA THR A 180 -1.41 3.15 -3.81
C THR A 180 -0.70 2.68 -2.55
N GLY A 181 -0.02 3.59 -1.87
CA GLY A 181 0.68 3.33 -0.62
C GLY A 181 0.99 4.61 0.15
N THR A 182 1.36 4.46 1.42
CA THR A 182 1.57 5.60 2.33
C THR A 182 2.67 6.56 1.84
N LEU A 183 3.77 6.03 1.33
CA LEU A 183 4.92 6.87 0.90
C LEU A 183 4.76 7.39 -0.52
N GLY A 184 4.28 6.55 -1.44
CA GLY A 184 4.17 6.89 -2.86
C GLY A 184 2.86 7.61 -3.24
N GLY A 185 1.87 7.62 -2.32
CA GLY A 185 0.52 8.09 -2.68
C GLY A 185 -0.04 7.27 -3.84
N ILE A 186 -0.30 7.89 -4.96
CA ILE A 186 -0.66 7.25 -6.24
C ILE A 186 0.59 7.17 -7.11
N THR A 187 1.00 5.96 -7.48
CA THR A 187 2.17 5.72 -8.33
C THR A 187 1.74 4.95 -9.58
N PRO A 188 1.98 5.48 -10.80
CA PRO A 188 1.55 4.83 -12.03
C PRO A 188 2.30 3.51 -12.28
N VAL A 189 1.67 2.62 -13.05
CA VAL A 189 2.24 1.37 -13.55
C VAL A 189 2.38 1.47 -15.06
N SER A 190 3.56 1.15 -15.60
CA SER A 190 3.82 1.18 -17.03
C SER A 190 3.74 -0.18 -17.71
N THR A 191 4.14 -1.24 -16.99
CA THR A 191 4.13 -2.59 -17.55
C THR A 191 3.66 -3.61 -16.53
N VAL A 192 2.99 -4.66 -16.99
CA VAL A 192 2.65 -5.84 -16.22
C VAL A 192 3.06 -7.08 -17.02
N ASP A 193 3.91 -7.93 -16.43
CA ASP A 193 4.43 -9.16 -17.08
C ASP A 193 5.05 -8.90 -18.47
N GLY A 194 5.82 -7.80 -18.58
CA GLY A 194 6.44 -7.37 -19.82
C GLY A 194 5.49 -6.73 -20.85
N ARG A 195 4.19 -6.65 -20.57
CA ARG A 195 3.20 -5.97 -21.43
C ARG A 195 3.09 -4.51 -21.04
N THR A 196 3.37 -3.62 -21.98
CA THR A 196 3.26 -2.18 -21.79
C THR A 196 1.79 -1.76 -21.84
N LEU A 197 1.38 -0.97 -20.85
CA LEU A 197 0.05 -0.35 -20.84
C LEU A 197 -0.01 0.82 -21.82
N PRO A 198 -1.19 1.14 -22.39
CA PRO A 198 -1.33 2.19 -23.39
C PRO A 198 -0.75 3.56 -22.98
N THR A 199 -0.91 3.96 -21.72
CA THR A 199 -0.47 5.26 -21.23
C THR A 199 1.02 5.34 -20.88
N GLN A 200 1.73 4.22 -20.80
CA GLN A 200 3.18 4.14 -20.44
C GLN A 200 3.57 4.99 -19.21
N GLY A 201 2.65 5.17 -18.27
CA GLY A 201 2.83 6.00 -17.08
C GLY A 201 1.51 6.53 -16.56
N MET A 202 1.48 7.81 -16.22
CA MET A 202 0.31 8.44 -15.61
C MET A 202 -0.72 8.84 -16.66
N GLY A 203 -1.79 8.05 -16.81
CA GLY A 203 -2.91 8.40 -17.70
C GLY A 203 -3.81 9.49 -17.12
N THR A 204 -4.78 9.93 -17.91
CA THR A 204 -5.64 11.09 -17.60
C THR A 204 -6.43 10.91 -16.29
N LEU A 205 -7.02 9.73 -16.09
CA LEU A 205 -7.81 9.46 -14.88
C LEU A 205 -6.88 9.34 -13.67
N THR A 206 -5.75 8.68 -13.81
CA THR A 206 -4.72 8.58 -12.77
C THR A 206 -4.20 9.95 -12.35
N GLN A 207 -3.93 10.86 -13.31
CA GLN A 207 -3.54 12.24 -13.03
C GLN A 207 -4.60 13.00 -12.24
N ARG A 208 -5.87 12.88 -12.65
CA ARG A 208 -7.00 13.50 -11.95
C ARG A 208 -7.10 13.01 -10.50
N LEU A 209 -6.99 11.70 -10.28
CA LEU A 209 -7.02 11.11 -8.94
C LEU A 209 -5.80 11.52 -8.10
N ALA A 210 -4.62 11.61 -8.72
CA ALA A 210 -3.42 12.06 -8.01
C ALA A 210 -3.54 13.52 -7.56
N ALA A 211 -4.12 14.40 -8.38
CA ALA A 211 -4.41 15.79 -8.02
C ALA A 211 -5.40 15.86 -6.85
N LEU A 212 -6.53 15.16 -6.95
CA LEU A 212 -7.53 15.10 -5.87
C LEU A 212 -6.94 14.56 -4.55
N TYR A 213 -6.10 13.55 -4.63
CA TYR A 213 -5.42 12.99 -3.45
C TYR A 213 -4.42 13.99 -2.86
N GLN A 214 -3.65 14.69 -3.71
CA GLN A 214 -2.71 15.71 -3.26
C GLN A 214 -3.44 16.87 -2.57
N ASP A 215 -4.52 17.37 -3.15
CA ASP A 215 -5.35 18.43 -2.55
C ASP A 215 -5.91 17.97 -1.19
N TYR A 216 -6.36 16.73 -1.09
CA TYR A 216 -6.88 16.15 0.16
C TYR A 216 -5.83 16.10 1.27
N ILE A 217 -4.59 15.65 0.97
CA ILE A 217 -3.54 15.51 2.00
C ILE A 217 -2.89 16.85 2.39
N THR A 218 -2.98 17.86 1.51
CA THR A 218 -2.44 19.21 1.77
C THR A 218 -3.48 20.17 2.35
N ALA A 219 -4.77 19.83 2.28
CA ALA A 219 -5.83 20.62 2.88
C ALA A 219 -5.60 20.77 4.39
N PRO A 220 -5.78 21.99 4.96
CA PRO A 220 -5.73 22.17 6.41
C PRO A 220 -6.78 21.27 7.06
N GLN A 221 -6.35 20.19 7.67
CA GLN A 221 -7.26 19.36 8.45
C GLN A 221 -7.58 20.13 9.72
N ALA A 222 -8.86 20.47 9.91
CA ALA A 222 -9.33 20.98 11.18
C ALA A 222 -8.95 19.93 12.25
N ALA A 223 -8.11 20.33 13.20
CA ALA A 223 -7.65 19.48 14.28
C ALA A 223 -8.85 19.14 15.18
N SER A 224 -9.61 18.12 14.80
CA SER A 224 -10.63 17.53 15.65
C SER A 224 -9.98 16.48 16.55
N PHE A 225 -9.09 16.90 17.43
CA PHE A 225 -8.81 16.15 18.65
C PHE A 225 -9.90 16.50 19.66
N SER A 226 -11.05 15.84 19.58
CA SER A 226 -11.91 15.73 20.74
C SER A 226 -11.26 14.74 21.69
N ALA A 227 -10.90 15.24 22.87
CA ALA A 227 -10.34 14.50 23.99
C ALA A 227 -11.32 13.42 24.51
#